data_7ea9e7efd6c380da0c4ac6f12ecff388
#
_entry.id   7ea9e7efd6c380da0c4ac6f12ecff388
#
_cell.length_a   1.000
_cell.length_b   1.000
_cell.length_c   1.000
_cell.angle_alpha   90.00
_cell.angle_beta   90.00
_cell.angle_gamma   90.00
#
_symmetry.space_group_name_H-M   'P 1'
#
loop_
_entity.id
_entity.type
_entity.pdbx_description
1 polymer ?
#
loop_
_entity_poly.entity_id
_entity_poly.type
_entity_poly.pdbx_seq_one_letter_code
_entity_poly.pdbx_strand_id
1 'polypeptide(L)'
;MSDHQVYLDALHSSLVSIERWLSGADTAPAALDALLAPFSADFTMTMTDGRVLDHDGTRALFAKLGGAKPGLRIALSDIRVLAADASHAVLTYLEAQQAASGELPARRATAVFERDAAGVVRWTHLQETFCTA
;
A
#
# COMPACT_ATOMS: atom_id res chain seq x y z
N MET A 1 3.41 -2.98 -23.47
CA MET A 1 3.47 -3.24 -22.01
C MET A 1 2.29 -4.11 -21.63
N SER A 2 2.53 -5.14 -20.86
CA SER A 2 1.44 -5.99 -20.38
C SER A 2 0.60 -5.24 -19.33
N ASP A 3 -0.68 -5.61 -19.18
CA ASP A 3 -1.53 -5.04 -18.14
C ASP A 3 -0.94 -5.29 -16.74
N HIS A 4 -0.26 -6.44 -16.55
CA HIS A 4 0.38 -6.76 -15.28
C HIS A 4 1.39 -5.71 -14.84
N GLN A 5 2.23 -5.23 -15.75
CA GLN A 5 3.35 -4.35 -15.39
C GLN A 5 2.89 -3.01 -14.84
N VAL A 6 1.83 -2.40 -15.39
CA VAL A 6 1.35 -1.11 -14.89
C VAL A 6 0.85 -1.22 -13.44
N TYR A 7 0.24 -2.35 -13.09
CA TYR A 7 -0.23 -2.59 -11.73
C TYR A 7 0.92 -2.93 -10.77
N LEU A 8 1.91 -3.69 -11.23
CA LEU A 8 3.10 -3.99 -10.43
C LEU A 8 3.89 -2.70 -10.13
N ASP A 9 4.03 -1.83 -11.11
CA ASP A 9 4.71 -0.54 -10.93
C ASP A 9 3.96 0.34 -9.91
N ALA A 10 2.63 0.37 -9.97
CA ALA A 10 1.81 1.10 -9.02
C ALA A 10 1.97 0.56 -7.59
N LEU A 11 1.99 -0.76 -7.44
CA LEU A 11 2.23 -1.41 -6.15
C LEU A 11 3.58 -0.99 -5.56
N HIS A 12 4.67 -1.18 -6.31
CA HIS A 12 6.01 -0.86 -5.84
C HIS A 12 6.17 0.63 -5.52
N SER A 13 5.66 1.50 -6.37
CA SER A 13 5.74 2.95 -6.20
C SER A 13 5.06 3.41 -4.90
N SER A 14 3.87 2.88 -4.61
CA SER A 14 3.15 3.20 -3.37
C SER A 14 3.89 2.69 -2.13
N LEU A 15 4.46 1.48 -2.19
CA LEU A 15 5.18 0.92 -1.03
C LEU A 15 6.46 1.71 -0.73
N VAL A 16 7.13 2.26 -1.74
CA VAL A 16 8.27 3.16 -1.55
C VAL A 16 7.82 4.44 -0.82
N SER A 17 6.72 5.04 -1.25
CA SER A 17 6.17 6.24 -0.60
C SER A 17 5.77 5.98 0.85
N ILE A 18 5.14 4.84 1.12
CA ILE A 18 4.74 4.43 2.47
C ILE A 18 5.96 4.22 3.36
N GLU A 19 6.99 3.53 2.87
CA GLU A 19 8.22 3.31 3.61
C GLU A 19 8.89 4.64 3.99
N ARG A 20 9.01 5.57 3.05
CA ARG A 20 9.61 6.88 3.31
C ARG A 20 8.82 7.69 4.34
N TRP A 21 7.52 7.63 4.29
CA TRP A 21 6.65 8.33 5.24
C TRP A 21 6.75 7.72 6.65
N LEU A 22 6.59 6.42 6.76
CA LEU A 22 6.61 5.73 8.06
C LEU A 22 8.00 5.75 8.71
N SER A 23 9.06 5.68 7.91
CA SER A 23 10.45 5.71 8.41
C SER A 23 10.90 7.11 8.87
N GLY A 24 10.16 8.14 8.48
CA GLY A 24 10.55 9.53 8.75
C GLY A 24 11.49 10.14 7.72
N ALA A 25 11.80 9.43 6.63
CA ALA A 25 12.68 9.96 5.58
C ALA A 25 12.07 11.18 4.89
N ASP A 26 10.75 11.22 4.76
CA ASP A 26 10.01 12.37 4.23
C ASP A 26 8.65 12.46 4.90
N THR A 27 8.48 13.45 5.79
CA THR A 27 7.23 13.69 6.53
C THR A 27 6.70 15.10 6.30
N ALA A 28 7.10 15.75 5.21
CA ALA A 28 6.53 17.03 4.81
C ALA A 28 5.03 16.88 4.49
N PRO A 29 4.20 17.93 4.70
CA PRO A 29 2.78 17.86 4.38
C PRO A 29 2.50 17.43 2.94
N ALA A 30 3.31 17.91 1.98
CA ALA A 30 3.18 17.52 0.57
C ALA A 30 3.46 16.04 0.34
N ALA A 31 4.28 15.39 1.18
CA ALA A 31 4.55 13.96 1.07
C ALA A 31 3.35 13.10 1.44
N LEU A 32 2.53 13.54 2.39
CA LEU A 32 1.28 12.85 2.73
C LEU A 32 0.30 12.90 1.56
N ASP A 33 0.13 14.06 0.94
CA ASP A 33 -0.74 14.21 -0.22
C ASP A 33 -0.25 13.34 -1.39
N ALA A 34 1.05 13.31 -1.64
CA ALA A 34 1.64 12.47 -2.69
C ALA A 34 1.46 10.98 -2.42
N LEU A 35 1.59 10.55 -1.15
CA LEU A 35 1.37 9.16 -0.73
C LEU A 35 -0.08 8.73 -0.99
N LEU A 36 -1.05 9.62 -0.73
CA LEU A 36 -2.48 9.32 -0.83
C LEU A 36 -3.04 9.50 -2.25
N ALA A 37 -2.36 10.25 -3.11
CA ALA A 37 -2.84 10.51 -4.47
C ALA A 37 -3.17 9.25 -5.28
N PRO A 38 -2.40 8.13 -5.16
CA PRO A 38 -2.73 6.89 -5.87
C PRO A 38 -3.93 6.11 -5.30
N PHE A 39 -4.54 6.55 -4.21
CA PHE A 39 -5.72 5.87 -3.65
C PHE A 39 -6.98 6.55 -4.17
N SER A 40 -7.93 5.75 -4.67
CA SER A 40 -9.18 6.30 -5.21
C SER A 40 -10.01 6.97 -4.11
N ALA A 41 -10.90 7.88 -4.50
CA ALA A 41 -11.80 8.53 -3.54
C ALA A 41 -12.68 7.51 -2.79
N ASP A 42 -12.96 6.38 -3.42
CA ASP A 42 -13.78 5.29 -2.87
C ASP A 42 -12.93 4.21 -2.18
N PHE A 43 -11.64 4.46 -1.98
CA PHE A 43 -10.75 3.46 -1.40
C PHE A 43 -11.22 3.01 -0.03
N THR A 44 -11.13 1.70 0.20
CA THR A 44 -11.37 1.09 1.51
C THR A 44 -10.19 0.19 1.88
N MET A 45 -9.89 0.10 3.17
CA MET A 45 -8.83 -0.74 3.69
C MET A 45 -9.37 -1.56 4.86
N THR A 46 -9.22 -2.88 4.77
CA THR A 46 -9.45 -3.75 5.93
C THR A 46 -8.10 -4.00 6.60
N MET A 47 -7.97 -3.53 7.82
CA MET A 47 -6.72 -3.63 8.60
C MET A 47 -6.53 -5.02 9.18
N THR A 48 -5.33 -5.28 9.67
CA THR A 48 -4.96 -6.57 10.26
C THR A 48 -5.84 -6.98 11.45
N ASP A 49 -6.46 -6.03 12.13
CA ASP A 49 -7.37 -6.27 13.25
C ASP A 49 -8.85 -6.35 12.83
N GLY A 50 -9.13 -6.25 11.53
CA GLY A 50 -10.48 -6.32 10.99
C GLY A 50 -11.21 -5.00 10.87
N ARG A 51 -10.64 -3.88 11.36
CA ARG A 51 -11.28 -2.58 11.17
C ARG A 51 -11.23 -2.17 9.70
N VAL A 52 -12.31 -1.53 9.24
CA VAL A 52 -12.39 -1.03 7.87
C VAL A 52 -12.31 0.49 7.89
N LEU A 53 -11.41 1.04 7.09
CA LEU A 53 -11.23 2.47 6.91
C LEU A 53 -11.65 2.85 5.49
N ASP A 54 -12.29 4.01 5.35
CA ASP A 54 -12.48 4.66 4.06
C ASP A 54 -11.26 5.53 3.71
N HIS A 55 -11.35 6.33 2.65
CA HIS A 55 -10.25 7.19 2.23
C HIS A 55 -9.88 8.20 3.33
N ASP A 56 -10.86 8.86 3.95
CA ASP A 56 -10.60 9.83 5.02
C ASP A 56 -9.99 9.17 6.25
N GLY A 57 -10.47 7.99 6.62
CA GLY A 57 -9.92 7.22 7.73
C GLY A 57 -8.49 6.77 7.46
N THR A 58 -8.17 6.41 6.22
CA THR A 58 -6.82 6.04 5.80
C THR A 58 -5.88 7.26 5.88
N ARG A 59 -6.32 8.44 5.42
CA ARG A 59 -5.56 9.68 5.57
C ARG A 59 -5.26 9.98 7.04
N ALA A 60 -6.27 9.88 7.89
CA ALA A 60 -6.12 10.15 9.33
C ALA A 60 -5.12 9.19 9.97
N LEU A 61 -5.14 7.91 9.57
CA LEU A 61 -4.19 6.92 10.06
C LEU A 61 -2.77 7.28 9.68
N PHE A 62 -2.51 7.54 8.39
CA PHE A 62 -1.17 7.91 7.94
C PHE A 62 -0.70 9.22 8.56
N ALA A 63 -1.58 10.20 8.73
CA ALA A 63 -1.21 11.47 9.37
C ALA A 63 -0.62 11.25 10.78
N LYS A 64 -1.12 10.26 11.52
CA LYS A 64 -0.61 9.91 12.85
C LYS A 64 0.70 9.13 12.81
N LEU A 65 0.98 8.42 11.72
CA LEU A 65 2.07 7.44 11.64
C LEU A 65 3.33 7.99 10.99
N GLY A 66 3.38 9.26 10.60
CA GLY A 66 4.58 9.85 10.00
C GLY A 66 5.78 9.71 10.94
N GLY A 67 6.84 9.03 10.49
CA GLY A 67 8.03 8.79 11.29
C GLY A 67 7.85 7.80 12.44
N ALA A 68 6.71 7.11 12.54
CA ALA A 68 6.41 6.20 13.65
C ALA A 68 7.28 4.94 13.65
N LYS A 69 7.92 4.61 12.52
CA LYS A 69 8.77 3.42 12.38
C LYS A 69 10.15 3.80 11.86
N PRO A 70 11.00 4.42 12.70
CA PRO A 70 12.34 4.83 12.27
C PRO A 70 13.13 3.67 11.69
N GLY A 71 13.80 3.91 10.56
CA GLY A 71 14.58 2.89 9.87
C GLY A 71 13.78 1.82 9.15
N LEU A 72 12.46 1.99 9.00
CA LEU A 72 11.61 1.01 8.35
C LEU A 72 12.12 0.65 6.96
N ARG A 73 12.17 -0.66 6.69
CA ARG A 73 12.36 -1.24 5.37
C ARG A 73 11.23 -2.21 5.09
N ILE A 74 10.63 -2.07 3.92
CA ILE A 74 9.55 -2.93 3.43
C ILE A 74 10.12 -3.76 2.30
N ALA A 75 9.93 -5.09 2.38
CA ALA A 75 10.29 -6.01 1.31
C ALA A 75 9.06 -6.79 0.88
N LEU A 76 8.78 -6.78 -0.41
CA LEU A 76 7.68 -7.54 -1.00
C LEU A 76 8.21 -8.84 -1.60
N SER A 77 7.44 -9.90 -1.43
CA SER A 77 7.72 -11.20 -2.02
C SER A 77 6.42 -11.93 -2.33
N ASP A 78 6.52 -13.04 -3.05
CA ASP A 78 5.37 -13.87 -3.44
C ASP A 78 4.26 -13.02 -4.06
N ILE A 79 4.63 -12.12 -4.95
CA ILE A 79 3.68 -11.23 -5.63
C ILE A 79 2.98 -12.03 -6.73
N ARG A 80 1.65 -12.09 -6.68
CA ARG A 80 0.83 -12.80 -7.66
C ARG A 80 -0.24 -11.88 -8.21
N VAL A 81 -0.39 -11.88 -9.53
CA VAL A 81 -1.52 -11.22 -10.19
C VAL A 81 -2.61 -12.27 -10.37
N LEU A 82 -3.66 -12.18 -9.57
CA LEU A 82 -4.77 -13.16 -9.61
C LEU A 82 -5.67 -12.91 -10.82
N ALA A 83 -5.89 -11.66 -11.17
CA ALA A 83 -6.67 -11.24 -12.33
C ALA A 83 -6.23 -9.85 -12.74
N ALA A 84 -6.17 -9.59 -14.04
CA ALA A 84 -5.88 -8.27 -14.56
C ALA A 84 -6.43 -8.11 -15.96
N ASP A 85 -6.96 -6.92 -16.23
CA ASP A 85 -7.33 -6.48 -17.57
C ASP A 85 -6.98 -4.99 -17.72
N ALA A 86 -7.47 -4.35 -18.77
CA ALA A 86 -7.15 -2.95 -19.04
C ALA A 86 -7.68 -1.98 -17.98
N SER A 87 -8.66 -2.37 -17.17
CA SER A 87 -9.35 -1.48 -16.23
C SER A 87 -9.25 -1.89 -14.76
N HIS A 88 -8.93 -3.13 -14.44
CA HIS A 88 -8.88 -3.63 -13.06
C HIS A 88 -7.81 -4.69 -12.87
N ALA A 89 -7.34 -4.82 -11.62
CA ALA A 89 -6.46 -5.92 -11.23
C ALA A 89 -6.65 -6.29 -9.77
N VAL A 90 -6.43 -7.56 -9.48
CA VAL A 90 -6.35 -8.08 -8.10
C VAL A 90 -4.99 -8.74 -7.94
N LEU A 91 -4.24 -8.25 -6.96
CA LEU A 91 -2.91 -8.77 -6.63
C LEU A 91 -2.86 -9.26 -5.20
N THR A 92 -2.05 -10.29 -4.95
CA THR A 92 -1.70 -10.68 -3.58
C THR A 92 -0.19 -10.62 -3.41
N TYR A 93 0.27 -10.40 -2.19
CA TYR A 93 1.70 -10.36 -1.90
C TYR A 93 1.97 -10.59 -0.41
N LEU A 94 3.22 -10.90 -0.11
CA LEU A 94 3.74 -10.96 1.26
C LEU A 94 4.56 -9.69 1.49
N GLU A 95 4.28 -8.98 2.57
CA GLU A 95 5.02 -7.80 2.97
C GLU A 95 5.76 -8.08 4.27
N ALA A 96 7.08 -8.08 4.20
CA ALA A 96 7.96 -8.14 5.37
C ALA A 96 8.37 -6.73 5.75
N GLN A 97 8.44 -6.46 7.06
CA GLN A 97 8.85 -5.17 7.59
C GLN A 97 9.97 -5.36 8.60
N GLN A 98 10.95 -4.47 8.54
CA GLN A 98 12.04 -4.38 9.51
C GLN A 98 12.26 -2.91 9.85
N ALA A 99 12.39 -2.59 11.13
CA ALA A 99 12.64 -1.23 11.60
C ALA A 99 13.90 -1.21 12.47
N ALA A 100 14.32 -0.04 12.92
CA ALA A 100 15.47 0.10 13.81
C ALA A 100 15.28 -0.69 15.12
N SER A 101 14.02 -0.85 15.55
CA SER A 101 13.64 -1.64 16.73
C SER A 101 13.75 -3.15 16.52
N GLY A 102 13.90 -3.61 15.28
CA GLY A 102 13.98 -5.02 14.91
C GLY A 102 12.94 -5.43 13.89
N GLU A 103 12.79 -6.76 13.71
CA GLU A 103 11.82 -7.34 12.79
C GLU A 103 10.40 -7.12 13.30
N LEU A 104 9.50 -6.73 12.40
CA LEU A 104 8.08 -6.56 12.67
C LEU A 104 7.29 -7.71 12.05
N PRO A 105 6.06 -7.99 12.52
CA PRO A 105 5.25 -9.06 11.95
C PRO A 105 5.03 -8.87 10.44
N ALA A 106 5.26 -9.92 9.67
CA ALA A 106 4.93 -9.93 8.26
C ALA A 106 3.40 -9.99 8.06
N ARG A 107 2.96 -9.55 6.90
CA ARG A 107 1.53 -9.58 6.55
C ARG A 107 1.32 -10.05 5.13
N ARG A 108 0.23 -10.76 4.92
CA ARG A 108 -0.26 -11.04 3.58
C ARG A 108 -1.30 -10.01 3.22
N ALA A 109 -1.28 -9.59 1.97
CA ALA A 109 -2.16 -8.55 1.48
C ALA A 109 -2.86 -8.96 0.20
N THR A 110 -4.09 -8.45 0.04
CA THR A 110 -4.82 -8.49 -1.22
C THR A 110 -5.11 -7.05 -1.61
N ALA A 111 -4.65 -6.65 -2.79
CA ALA A 111 -4.82 -5.30 -3.32
C ALA A 111 -5.70 -5.33 -4.57
N VAL A 112 -6.65 -4.43 -4.64
CA VAL A 112 -7.50 -4.24 -5.82
C VAL A 112 -7.20 -2.86 -6.40
N PHE A 113 -6.93 -2.83 -7.70
CA PHE A 113 -6.63 -1.62 -8.45
C PHE A 113 -7.65 -1.36 -9.52
N GLU A 114 -7.84 -0.10 -9.87
CA GLU A 114 -8.53 0.32 -11.09
C GLU A 114 -7.56 1.11 -11.97
N ARG A 115 -7.86 1.16 -13.27
CA ARG A 115 -7.12 1.96 -14.24
C ARG A 115 -8.15 2.73 -15.06
N ASP A 116 -8.06 4.06 -15.07
CA ASP A 116 -9.00 4.89 -15.81
C ASP A 116 -8.66 4.98 -17.30
N ALA A 117 -9.51 5.66 -18.06
CA ALA A 117 -9.33 5.82 -19.52
C ALA A 117 -8.05 6.57 -19.88
N ALA A 118 -7.52 7.41 -18.98
CA ALA A 118 -6.24 8.10 -19.16
C ALA A 118 -5.04 7.22 -18.80
N GLY A 119 -5.27 5.99 -18.31
CA GLY A 119 -4.22 5.05 -17.92
C GLY A 119 -3.71 5.21 -16.50
N VAL A 120 -4.37 6.04 -15.69
CA VAL A 120 -3.96 6.25 -14.29
C VAL A 120 -4.46 5.09 -13.43
N VAL A 121 -3.54 4.47 -12.69
CA VAL A 121 -3.82 3.35 -11.80
C VAL A 121 -4.05 3.88 -10.39
N ARG A 122 -5.13 3.42 -9.74
CA ARG A 122 -5.43 3.76 -8.35
C ARG A 122 -5.81 2.52 -7.56
N TRP A 123 -5.44 2.52 -6.28
CA TRP A 123 -5.90 1.51 -5.33
C TRP A 123 -7.38 1.73 -5.03
N THR A 124 -8.19 0.67 -5.10
CA THR A 124 -9.60 0.72 -4.71
C THR A 124 -9.86 -0.03 -3.42
N HIS A 125 -9.04 -1.04 -3.10
CA HIS A 125 -9.16 -1.79 -1.85
C HIS A 125 -7.81 -2.40 -1.46
N LEU A 126 -7.58 -2.50 -0.16
CA LEU A 126 -6.47 -3.23 0.43
C LEU A 126 -6.98 -3.99 1.65
N GLN A 127 -6.64 -5.27 1.73
CA GLN A 127 -6.90 -6.08 2.91
C GLN A 127 -5.58 -6.70 3.38
N GLU A 128 -5.32 -6.64 4.68
CA GLU A 128 -4.09 -7.18 5.27
C GLU A 128 -4.41 -8.13 6.42
N THR A 129 -3.60 -9.18 6.53
CA THR A 129 -3.67 -10.16 7.61
C THR A 129 -2.26 -10.45 8.10
N PHE A 130 -2.03 -10.38 9.41
CA PHE A 130 -0.74 -10.80 9.95
C PHE A 130 -0.50 -12.28 9.73
N CYS A 131 0.74 -12.62 9.35
CA CYS A 131 1.17 -13.99 9.28
C CYS A 131 1.41 -14.53 10.68
N THR A 132 0.93 -15.74 10.96
CA THR A 132 1.30 -16.47 12.16
C THR A 132 2.64 -17.18 11.93
N ALA A 133 3.42 -17.29 12.98
CA ALA A 133 4.71 -17.98 12.92
C ALA A 133 4.51 -19.49 12.67
#